data_20e857f0ed816475e662c4634732e15f
#
_entry.id   20e857f0ed816475e662c4634732e15f
#
_cell.length_a   1.000
_cell.length_b   1.000
_cell.length_c   1.000
_cell.angle_alpha   90.00
_cell.angle_beta   90.00
_cell.angle_gamma   90.00
#
_symmetry.space_group_name_H-M   'P 1'
#
loop_
_entity.id
_entity.type
_entity.pdbx_description
1 polymer ?
#
loop_
_entity_poly.entity_id
_entity_poly.type
_entity_poly.pdbx_seq_one_letter_code
_entity_poly.pdbx_strand_id
1 'polypeptide(L)'
;MKHKNAKTLLRALTEIDDKYIEEAEQFRKAKIRKLPSAAQITGLAAACLVLVIGAPHYLRKQAGTEQGGAVMQTGNPWQEVSSVEEAEALTGFGIVLPEPEAPYTAEVIRVLNREVISVAYMRENSGEIGYELRKEKGETDPSGDFNEYAETTEKRVDGINVTLRGENGRRFLATWTRDGYSYSVEAEAHPLTEQEMLRLVKTVR
;
A
#
# COMPACT_ATOMS: atom_id res chain seq x y z
N MET A 1 29.12 23.70 -1.09
CA MET A 1 28.92 22.25 -1.40
C MET A 1 27.80 21.94 -2.42
N LYS A 2 26.99 22.91 -2.90
CA LYS A 2 25.85 22.68 -3.83
C LYS A 2 26.20 22.43 -5.31
N HIS A 3 27.42 22.72 -5.77
CA HIS A 3 27.80 22.57 -7.20
C HIS A 3 28.25 21.16 -7.63
N LYS A 4 28.58 20.26 -6.71
CA LYS A 4 29.00 18.89 -7.06
C LYS A 4 27.83 17.99 -7.50
N ASN A 5 26.65 18.18 -6.90
CA ASN A 5 25.49 17.34 -7.19
C ASN A 5 24.86 17.60 -8.57
N ALA A 6 24.89 18.84 -9.05
CA ALA A 6 24.35 19.19 -10.37
C ALA A 6 25.15 18.57 -11.53
N LYS A 7 26.49 18.49 -11.42
CA LYS A 7 27.34 17.82 -12.43
C LYS A 7 27.15 16.30 -12.46
N THR A 8 26.89 15.69 -11.32
CA THR A 8 26.63 14.23 -11.22
C THR A 8 25.27 13.90 -11.83
N LEU A 9 24.23 14.73 -11.60
CA LEU A 9 22.91 14.60 -12.21
C LEU A 9 22.96 14.80 -13.73
N LEU A 10 23.70 15.79 -14.23
CA LEU A 10 23.90 16.01 -15.66
C LEU A 10 24.62 14.82 -16.34
N ARG A 11 25.59 14.22 -15.66
CA ARG A 11 26.28 13.02 -16.17
C ARG A 11 25.35 11.80 -16.24
N ALA A 12 24.52 11.59 -15.24
CA ALA A 12 23.52 10.51 -15.24
C ALA A 12 22.47 10.69 -16.35
N LEU A 13 22.11 11.93 -16.70
CA LEU A 13 21.20 12.23 -17.80
C LEU A 13 21.82 12.03 -19.20
N THR A 14 23.15 12.14 -19.33
CA THR A 14 23.86 11.89 -20.59
C THR A 14 24.20 10.42 -20.81
N GLU A 15 24.04 9.55 -19.82
CA GLU A 15 24.21 8.10 -19.92
C GLU A 15 22.90 7.35 -20.20
N ILE A 16 21.79 8.05 -20.45
CA ILE A 16 20.53 7.42 -20.89
C ILE A 16 20.78 6.90 -22.31
N ASP A 17 20.69 5.61 -22.47
CA ASP A 17 20.88 4.89 -23.74
C ASP A 17 19.89 5.46 -24.79
N ASP A 18 20.42 5.84 -25.96
CA ASP A 18 19.67 6.43 -27.09
C ASP A 18 18.43 5.61 -27.46
N LYS A 19 18.45 4.31 -27.17
CA LYS A 19 17.34 3.38 -27.32
C LYS A 19 16.06 3.84 -26.59
N TYR A 20 16.18 4.38 -25.37
CA TYR A 20 15.02 4.87 -24.61
C TYR A 20 14.48 6.20 -25.16
N ILE A 21 15.35 7.00 -25.80
CA ILE A 21 14.96 8.24 -26.46
C ILE A 21 14.19 7.93 -27.74
N GLU A 22 14.64 6.95 -28.54
CA GLU A 22 13.94 6.48 -29.73
C GLU A 22 12.59 5.84 -29.42
N GLU A 23 12.51 5.06 -28.33
CA GLU A 23 11.27 4.43 -27.89
C GLU A 23 10.23 5.48 -27.45
N ALA A 24 10.64 6.51 -26.72
CA ALA A 24 9.78 7.64 -26.34
C ALA A 24 9.30 8.46 -27.56
N GLU A 25 10.14 8.66 -28.58
CA GLU A 25 9.73 9.33 -29.82
C GLU A 25 8.72 8.53 -30.64
N GLN A 26 8.78 7.20 -30.65
CA GLN A 26 7.79 6.36 -31.34
C GLN A 26 6.41 6.48 -30.70
N PHE A 27 6.30 6.58 -29.37
CA PHE A 27 5.03 6.84 -28.69
C PHE A 27 4.46 8.23 -29.00
N ARG A 28 5.30 9.22 -29.21
CA ARG A 28 4.88 10.59 -29.54
C ARG A 28 4.34 10.74 -30.96
N LYS A 29 4.74 9.85 -31.88
CA LYS A 29 4.28 9.83 -33.29
C LYS A 29 3.01 9.02 -33.52
N ALA A 30 2.39 8.45 -32.47
CA ALA A 30 1.11 7.77 -32.57
C ALA A 30 0.05 8.79 -33.03
N LYS A 31 -0.25 8.76 -34.34
CA LYS A 31 -1.17 9.64 -35.04
C LYS A 31 -2.56 9.52 -34.40
N ILE A 32 -3.09 10.63 -33.87
CA ILE A 32 -4.46 10.72 -33.37
C ILE A 32 -5.38 10.32 -34.52
N ARG A 33 -5.97 9.12 -34.47
CA ARG A 33 -6.98 8.67 -35.40
C ARG A 33 -8.26 9.45 -35.13
N LYS A 34 -8.83 10.06 -36.18
CA LYS A 34 -10.15 10.74 -36.11
C LYS A 34 -11.19 9.73 -35.61
N LEU A 35 -11.98 10.12 -34.62
CA LEU A 35 -13.09 9.32 -34.12
C LEU A 35 -14.05 8.93 -35.26
N PRO A 36 -14.51 7.68 -35.33
CA PRO A 36 -15.48 7.24 -36.34
C PRO A 36 -16.86 7.89 -36.09
N SER A 37 -17.64 8.06 -37.18
CA SER A 37 -18.97 8.67 -37.11
C SER A 37 -19.94 7.83 -36.26
N ALA A 38 -20.99 8.47 -35.73
CA ALA A 38 -21.95 7.87 -34.79
C ALA A 38 -22.57 6.52 -35.26
N ALA A 39 -22.63 6.25 -36.58
CA ALA A 39 -23.15 5.00 -37.13
C ALA A 39 -22.22 3.79 -36.96
N GLN A 40 -20.91 4.01 -36.63
CA GLN A 40 -19.93 2.95 -36.40
C GLN A 40 -19.77 2.58 -34.91
N ILE A 41 -20.35 3.40 -34.03
CA ILE A 41 -20.23 3.19 -32.57
C ILE A 41 -21.18 2.10 -32.08
N THR A 42 -22.33 1.90 -32.73
CA THR A 42 -23.30 0.88 -32.33
C THR A 42 -22.85 -0.56 -32.59
N GLY A 43 -22.00 -0.79 -33.59
CA GLY A 43 -21.40 -2.12 -33.81
C GLY A 43 -20.29 -2.50 -32.84
N LEU A 44 -19.54 -1.50 -32.36
CA LEU A 44 -18.42 -1.73 -31.41
C LEU A 44 -18.92 -2.04 -29.98
N ALA A 45 -20.05 -1.44 -29.58
CA ALA A 45 -20.63 -1.67 -28.25
C ALA A 45 -21.12 -3.11 -28.04
N ALA A 46 -21.67 -3.74 -29.12
CA ALA A 46 -22.09 -5.14 -29.05
C ALA A 46 -20.91 -6.12 -28.95
N ALA A 47 -19.79 -5.83 -29.62
CA ALA A 47 -18.56 -6.64 -29.56
C ALA A 47 -17.88 -6.55 -28.19
N CYS A 48 -17.88 -5.38 -27.53
CA CYS A 48 -17.34 -5.20 -26.19
C CYS A 48 -18.15 -5.94 -25.12
N LEU A 49 -19.48 -6.02 -25.23
CA LEU A 49 -20.34 -6.76 -24.30
C LEU A 49 -20.08 -8.28 -24.37
N VAL A 50 -19.83 -8.84 -25.55
CA VAL A 50 -19.50 -10.27 -25.71
C VAL A 50 -18.11 -10.58 -25.11
N LEU A 51 -17.15 -9.65 -25.19
CA LEU A 51 -15.81 -9.80 -24.60
C LEU A 51 -15.85 -9.70 -23.07
N VAL A 52 -16.68 -8.84 -22.50
CA VAL A 52 -16.77 -8.67 -21.03
C VAL A 52 -17.49 -9.86 -20.36
N ILE A 53 -18.46 -10.46 -21.03
CA ILE A 53 -19.22 -11.61 -20.48
C ILE A 53 -18.59 -12.95 -20.86
N GLY A 54 -17.99 -13.07 -22.04
CA GLY A 54 -17.43 -14.34 -22.55
C GLY A 54 -15.97 -14.60 -22.19
N ALA A 55 -15.15 -13.56 -22.05
CA ALA A 55 -13.71 -13.68 -21.80
C ALA A 55 -13.36 -14.35 -20.45
N PRO A 56 -14.05 -14.12 -19.32
CA PRO A 56 -13.72 -14.75 -18.07
C PRO A 56 -13.89 -16.29 -18.11
N HIS A 57 -14.85 -16.79 -18.90
CA HIS A 57 -15.07 -18.24 -19.02
C HIS A 57 -14.08 -18.95 -19.95
N TYR A 58 -13.57 -18.25 -20.99
CA TYR A 58 -12.62 -18.83 -21.94
C TYR A 58 -11.17 -18.85 -21.39
N LEU A 59 -10.78 -17.79 -20.66
CA LEU A 59 -9.44 -17.69 -20.05
C LEU A 59 -9.25 -18.70 -18.89
N ARG A 60 -10.32 -19.11 -18.21
CA ARG A 60 -10.25 -20.09 -17.14
C ARG A 60 -9.93 -21.51 -17.60
N LYS A 61 -10.08 -21.81 -18.91
CA LYS A 61 -9.78 -23.14 -19.49
C LYS A 61 -8.38 -23.27 -20.09
N GLN A 62 -7.65 -22.18 -20.28
CA GLN A 62 -6.28 -22.20 -20.86
C GLN A 62 -5.14 -21.93 -19.87
N ALA A 63 -5.43 -21.85 -18.58
CA ALA A 63 -4.40 -21.72 -17.54
C ALA A 63 -3.75 -23.09 -17.19
N GLY A 64 -3.40 -23.85 -18.22
CA GLY A 64 -2.61 -25.07 -18.11
C GLY A 64 -1.52 -25.06 -19.19
N THR A 65 -0.27 -24.94 -18.73
CA THR A 65 0.99 -25.14 -19.46
C THR A 65 1.31 -24.18 -20.62
N GLU A 66 2.23 -23.20 -20.37
CA GLU A 66 3.49 -23.14 -21.13
C GLU A 66 4.52 -22.20 -20.47
N GLN A 67 5.73 -22.70 -20.30
CA GLN A 67 6.92 -21.95 -19.90
C GLN A 67 7.34 -21.03 -21.06
N GLY A 68 7.22 -19.75 -20.85
CA GLY A 68 7.84 -18.72 -21.66
C GLY A 68 8.11 -17.54 -20.74
N GLY A 69 9.36 -17.05 -20.66
CA GLY A 69 9.80 -15.99 -19.77
C GLY A 69 8.95 -14.73 -19.86
N ALA A 70 7.85 -14.70 -19.15
CA ALA A 70 7.05 -13.52 -18.93
C ALA A 70 7.80 -12.68 -17.89
N VAL A 71 8.03 -11.40 -18.23
CA VAL A 71 8.27 -10.37 -17.23
C VAL A 71 7.10 -10.47 -16.26
N MET A 72 7.34 -11.02 -15.07
CA MET A 72 6.36 -11.00 -13.98
C MET A 72 6.12 -9.52 -13.64
N GLN A 73 5.03 -8.96 -14.14
CA GLN A 73 4.37 -7.88 -13.41
C GLN A 73 3.93 -8.53 -12.11
N THR A 74 4.71 -8.33 -11.06
CA THR A 74 4.28 -8.63 -9.70
C THR A 74 3.05 -7.77 -9.46
N GLY A 75 1.87 -8.38 -9.52
CA GLY A 75 0.62 -7.73 -9.13
C GLY A 75 0.79 -7.11 -7.74
N ASN A 76 0.02 -6.10 -7.43
CA ASN A 76 0.01 -5.51 -6.09
C ASN A 76 -0.13 -6.65 -5.07
N PRO A 77 0.85 -6.90 -4.18
CA PRO A 77 0.80 -8.00 -3.23
C PRO A 77 -0.25 -7.79 -2.12
N TRP A 78 -0.78 -6.56 -2.03
CA TRP A 78 -1.86 -6.23 -1.12
C TRP A 78 -3.21 -6.69 -1.68
N GLN A 79 -3.93 -7.45 -0.90
CA GLN A 79 -5.31 -7.86 -1.16
C GLN A 79 -6.24 -7.11 -0.20
N GLU A 80 -7.15 -6.30 -0.75
CA GLU A 80 -8.22 -5.69 0.03
C GLU A 80 -9.30 -6.74 0.33
N VAL A 81 -9.81 -6.73 1.56
CA VAL A 81 -10.82 -7.65 2.07
C VAL A 81 -11.98 -6.89 2.69
N SER A 82 -13.13 -7.54 2.78
CA SER A 82 -14.38 -6.90 3.20
C SER A 82 -14.58 -6.87 4.73
N SER A 83 -13.83 -7.67 5.47
CA SER A 83 -13.95 -7.72 6.93
C SER A 83 -12.66 -8.22 7.61
N VAL A 84 -12.59 -8.01 8.92
CA VAL A 84 -11.49 -8.51 9.76
C VAL A 84 -11.48 -10.04 9.77
N GLU A 85 -12.64 -10.69 9.83
CA GLU A 85 -12.77 -12.14 9.83
C GLU A 85 -12.24 -12.76 8.53
N GLU A 86 -12.41 -12.07 7.39
CA GLU A 86 -11.83 -12.49 6.11
C GLU A 86 -10.31 -12.38 6.14
N ALA A 87 -9.76 -11.29 6.70
CA ALA A 87 -8.32 -11.12 6.88
C ALA A 87 -7.74 -12.21 7.80
N GLU A 88 -8.41 -12.51 8.91
CA GLU A 88 -8.02 -13.56 9.85
C GLU A 88 -8.05 -14.96 9.21
N ALA A 89 -9.05 -15.24 8.39
CA ALA A 89 -9.14 -16.51 7.66
C ALA A 89 -7.99 -16.68 6.64
N LEU A 90 -7.53 -15.59 6.04
CA LEU A 90 -6.43 -15.60 5.07
C LEU A 90 -5.06 -15.74 5.74
N THR A 91 -4.85 -15.11 6.90
CA THR A 91 -3.55 -15.07 7.60
C THR A 91 -3.39 -16.18 8.63
N GLY A 92 -4.51 -16.71 9.15
CA GLY A 92 -4.53 -17.71 10.21
C GLY A 92 -4.29 -17.15 11.60
N PHE A 93 -4.38 -15.82 11.78
CA PHE A 93 -4.33 -15.15 13.08
C PHE A 93 -5.26 -13.94 13.11
N GLY A 94 -5.72 -13.57 14.30
CA GLY A 94 -6.64 -12.47 14.51
C GLY A 94 -5.97 -11.17 14.91
N ILE A 95 -6.71 -10.05 14.80
CA ILE A 95 -6.33 -8.75 15.30
C ILE A 95 -7.48 -8.11 16.07
N VAL A 96 -7.21 -7.58 17.26
CA VAL A 96 -8.17 -6.76 18.02
C VAL A 96 -7.93 -5.31 17.67
N LEU A 97 -8.97 -4.64 17.21
CA LEU A 97 -8.93 -3.26 16.74
C LEU A 97 -9.58 -2.29 17.72
N PRO A 98 -9.14 -1.03 17.77
CA PRO A 98 -9.87 0.02 18.45
C PRO A 98 -11.17 0.35 17.71
N GLU A 99 -12.21 0.67 18.45
CA GLU A 99 -13.42 1.25 17.87
C GLU A 99 -13.08 2.60 17.21
N PRO A 100 -13.61 2.88 16.00
CA PRO A 100 -13.40 4.17 15.36
C PRO A 100 -13.96 5.30 16.21
N GLU A 101 -13.14 6.29 16.54
CA GLU A 101 -13.54 7.52 17.21
C GLU A 101 -13.38 8.70 16.25
N ALA A 102 -14.30 9.67 16.29
CA ALA A 102 -14.16 10.89 15.48
C ALA A 102 -12.76 11.51 15.65
N PRO A 103 -12.11 11.95 14.59
CA PRO A 103 -12.61 12.17 13.22
C PRO A 103 -12.47 10.99 12.25
N TYR A 104 -12.35 9.75 12.72
CA TYR A 104 -12.14 8.56 11.90
C TYR A 104 -13.45 7.78 11.76
N THR A 105 -13.90 7.49 10.53
CA THR A 105 -15.23 6.92 10.28
C THR A 105 -15.24 5.69 9.38
N ALA A 106 -14.14 5.40 8.67
CA ALA A 106 -14.07 4.28 7.75
C ALA A 106 -12.77 3.51 7.92
N GLU A 107 -12.85 2.20 7.72
CA GLU A 107 -11.71 1.28 7.77
C GLU A 107 -11.47 0.69 6.38
N VAL A 108 -10.20 0.60 5.99
CA VAL A 108 -9.78 -0.15 4.80
C VAL A 108 -8.90 -1.30 5.27
N ILE A 109 -9.37 -2.54 5.07
CA ILE A 109 -8.70 -3.74 5.55
C ILE A 109 -7.98 -4.41 4.38
N ARG A 110 -6.70 -4.72 4.59
CA ARG A 110 -5.84 -5.34 3.57
C ARG A 110 -4.99 -6.44 4.17
N VAL A 111 -4.66 -7.42 3.35
CA VAL A 111 -3.74 -8.52 3.70
C VAL A 111 -2.56 -8.50 2.73
N LEU A 112 -1.34 -8.60 3.25
CA LEU A 112 -0.11 -8.73 2.46
C LEU A 112 0.41 -10.16 2.57
N ASN A 113 0.53 -10.84 1.43
CA ASN A 113 1.12 -12.18 1.30
C ASN A 113 0.57 -13.23 2.29
N ARG A 114 -0.59 -13.02 2.90
CA ARG A 114 -1.15 -13.83 4.00
C ARG A 114 -0.31 -13.81 5.29
N GLU A 115 0.54 -12.83 5.46
CA GLU A 115 1.48 -12.70 6.59
C GLU A 115 1.21 -11.45 7.41
N VAL A 116 0.66 -10.40 6.79
CA VAL A 116 0.35 -9.12 7.45
C VAL A 116 -1.12 -8.80 7.31
N ILE A 117 -1.77 -8.41 8.41
CA ILE A 117 -3.06 -7.71 8.42
C ILE A 117 -2.77 -6.22 8.57
N SER A 118 -3.32 -5.41 7.68
CA SER A 118 -3.25 -3.96 7.72
C SER A 118 -4.66 -3.37 7.76
N VAL A 119 -4.90 -2.43 8.67
CA VAL A 119 -6.17 -1.74 8.81
C VAL A 119 -5.92 -0.24 8.85
N ALA A 120 -6.38 0.47 7.82
CA ALA A 120 -6.27 1.91 7.72
C ALA A 120 -7.57 2.58 8.16
N TYR A 121 -7.47 3.51 9.09
CA TYR A 121 -8.57 4.35 9.57
C TYR A 121 -8.58 5.65 8.78
N MET A 122 -9.65 5.85 8.03
CA MET A 122 -9.80 7.01 7.15
C MET A 122 -10.31 8.21 7.94
N ARG A 123 -9.73 9.37 7.69
CA ARG A 123 -10.17 10.61 8.30
C ARG A 123 -11.45 11.13 7.64
N GLU A 124 -12.42 11.47 8.47
CA GLU A 124 -13.70 12.01 8.03
C GLU A 124 -13.52 13.25 7.13
N ASN A 125 -14.28 13.30 6.02
CA ASN A 125 -14.34 14.40 5.07
C ASN A 125 -13.05 14.70 4.28
N SER A 126 -11.96 13.99 4.47
CA SER A 126 -10.73 14.22 3.70
C SER A 126 -10.39 13.08 2.72
N GLY A 127 -10.82 11.84 3.03
CA GLY A 127 -10.41 10.65 2.31
C GLY A 127 -8.93 10.28 2.52
N GLU A 128 -8.27 10.91 3.48
CA GLU A 128 -6.89 10.64 3.86
C GLU A 128 -6.81 9.58 4.94
N ILE A 129 -5.73 8.81 4.96
CA ILE A 129 -5.44 7.88 6.06
C ILE A 129 -5.07 8.71 7.28
N GLY A 130 -5.81 8.53 8.36
CA GLY A 130 -5.50 9.15 9.65
C GLY A 130 -4.41 8.38 10.38
N TYR A 131 -4.58 7.06 10.48
CA TYR A 131 -3.55 6.14 10.96
C TYR A 131 -3.78 4.74 10.39
N GLU A 132 -2.72 3.95 10.34
CA GLU A 132 -2.73 2.56 9.89
C GLU A 132 -2.20 1.64 10.99
N LEU A 133 -2.89 0.53 11.22
CA LEU A 133 -2.50 -0.52 12.15
C LEU A 133 -2.04 -1.73 11.37
N ARG A 134 -0.93 -2.34 11.77
CA ARG A 134 -0.47 -3.60 11.18
C ARG A 134 -0.14 -4.63 12.24
N LYS A 135 -0.39 -5.89 11.92
CA LYS A 135 0.01 -7.06 12.69
C LYS A 135 0.62 -8.09 11.77
N GLU A 136 1.77 -8.62 12.16
CA GLU A 136 2.52 -9.65 11.45
C GLU A 136 2.98 -10.73 12.41
N LYS A 137 3.08 -11.97 11.95
CA LYS A 137 3.66 -13.06 12.73
C LYS A 137 5.19 -12.95 12.75
N GLY A 138 5.79 -12.96 13.95
CA GLY A 138 7.23 -12.85 14.15
C GLY A 138 7.63 -11.58 14.89
N GLU A 139 8.90 -11.22 14.78
CA GLU A 139 9.51 -10.10 15.52
C GLU A 139 10.06 -9.00 14.59
N THR A 140 9.79 -9.10 13.29
CA THR A 140 10.18 -8.09 12.30
C THR A 140 9.31 -6.84 12.45
N ASP A 141 9.83 -5.66 12.11
CA ASP A 141 9.05 -4.42 12.09
C ASP A 141 8.05 -4.47 10.92
N PRO A 142 6.73 -4.51 11.18
CA PRO A 142 5.72 -4.66 10.13
C PRO A 142 5.31 -3.33 9.50
N SER A 143 5.86 -2.19 9.97
CA SER A 143 5.43 -0.87 9.50
C SER A 143 5.74 -0.63 8.02
N GLY A 144 6.86 -1.18 7.54
CA GLY A 144 7.36 -0.86 6.22
C GLY A 144 7.83 0.60 6.09
N ASP A 145 8.00 1.28 7.23
CA ASP A 145 8.48 2.65 7.30
C ASP A 145 10.01 2.68 7.38
N PHE A 146 10.64 3.39 6.45
CA PHE A 146 12.08 3.58 6.34
C PHE A 146 12.51 5.03 6.61
N ASN A 147 11.60 5.85 7.14
CA ASN A 147 11.90 7.25 7.47
C ASN A 147 12.86 7.35 8.67
N GLU A 148 13.69 8.37 8.66
CA GLU A 148 14.50 8.75 9.81
C GLU A 148 13.73 9.78 10.64
N TYR A 149 13.65 9.56 11.95
CA TYR A 149 12.94 10.42 12.88
C TYR A 149 13.91 11.10 13.84
N ALA A 150 13.65 12.38 14.12
CA ALA A 150 14.47 13.17 15.05
C ALA A 150 14.39 12.66 16.50
N GLU A 151 13.26 12.03 16.87
CA GLU A 151 13.03 11.49 18.21
C GLU A 151 12.69 10.00 18.11
N THR A 152 13.43 9.19 18.89
CA THR A 152 13.09 7.78 19.15
C THR A 152 13.07 7.56 20.64
N THR A 153 11.98 7.04 21.17
CA THR A 153 11.76 6.84 22.61
C THR A 153 11.19 5.46 22.86
N GLU A 154 11.73 4.76 23.86
CA GLU A 154 11.18 3.49 24.35
C GLU A 154 10.28 3.74 25.55
N LYS A 155 9.12 3.12 25.56
CA LYS A 155 8.15 3.14 26.66
C LYS A 155 7.74 1.72 27.04
N ARG A 156 7.53 1.51 28.33
CA ARG A 156 6.93 0.25 28.81
C ARG A 156 5.44 0.45 29.05
N VAL A 157 4.61 -0.31 28.34
CA VAL A 157 3.14 -0.20 28.37
C VAL A 157 2.56 -1.58 28.58
N ASP A 158 1.83 -1.77 29.68
CA ASP A 158 1.20 -3.05 30.06
C ASP A 158 2.16 -4.26 29.96
N GLY A 159 3.44 -4.03 30.32
CA GLY A 159 4.48 -5.07 30.34
C GLY A 159 5.23 -5.26 29.02
N ILE A 160 4.81 -4.64 27.92
CA ILE A 160 5.51 -4.68 26.63
C ILE A 160 6.40 -3.45 26.43
N ASN A 161 7.47 -3.59 25.68
CA ASN A 161 8.31 -2.49 25.24
C ASN A 161 7.76 -1.96 23.91
N VAL A 162 7.55 -0.65 23.84
CA VAL A 162 7.03 0.06 22.68
C VAL A 162 8.07 1.08 22.24
N THR A 163 8.48 1.03 20.99
CA THR A 163 9.34 2.04 20.38
C THR A 163 8.45 3.09 19.71
N LEU A 164 8.58 4.35 20.12
CA LEU A 164 7.88 5.51 19.55
C LEU A 164 8.87 6.33 18.74
N ARG A 165 8.53 6.63 17.51
CA ARG A 165 9.32 7.47 16.61
C ARG A 165 8.54 8.71 16.21
N GLY A 166 9.21 9.86 16.14
CA GLY A 166 8.55 11.11 15.81
C GLY A 166 9.47 12.33 15.84
N GLU A 167 8.85 13.49 15.93
CA GLU A 167 9.52 14.78 16.07
C GLU A 167 8.62 15.83 16.73
N ASN A 168 9.22 16.84 17.35
CA ASN A 168 8.49 17.97 17.95
C ASN A 168 7.35 17.55 18.90
N GLY A 169 7.54 16.44 19.64
CA GLY A 169 6.54 15.91 20.57
C GLY A 169 5.35 15.21 19.88
N ARG A 170 5.39 15.06 18.56
CA ARG A 170 4.42 14.28 17.79
C ARG A 170 4.98 12.90 17.48
N ARG A 171 4.11 11.90 17.39
CA ARG A 171 4.46 10.50 17.10
C ARG A 171 3.88 10.10 15.75
N PHE A 172 4.76 9.66 14.88
CA PHE A 172 4.44 9.18 13.53
C PHE A 172 4.32 7.67 13.50
N LEU A 173 5.12 6.98 14.33
CA LEU A 173 5.20 5.54 14.33
C LEU A 173 5.35 5.01 15.77
N ALA A 174 4.62 3.94 16.07
CA ALA A 174 4.84 3.07 17.22
C ALA A 174 5.04 1.63 16.74
N THR A 175 6.04 0.93 17.29
CA THR A 175 6.26 -0.49 17.00
C THR A 175 6.47 -1.26 18.29
N TRP A 176 5.95 -2.49 18.36
CA TRP A 176 6.14 -3.40 19.51
C TRP A 176 5.95 -4.85 19.12
N THR A 177 6.38 -5.75 19.98
CA THR A 177 6.14 -7.19 19.88
C THR A 177 5.33 -7.69 21.07
N ARG A 178 4.43 -8.66 20.83
CA ARG A 178 3.65 -9.33 21.85
C ARG A 178 3.25 -10.72 21.38
N ASP A 179 3.42 -11.73 22.21
CA ASP A 179 2.96 -13.11 22.02
C ASP A 179 3.34 -13.73 20.65
N GLY A 180 4.56 -13.43 20.16
CA GLY A 180 5.11 -13.93 18.90
C GLY A 180 4.60 -13.19 17.66
N TYR A 181 3.99 -12.03 17.84
CA TYR A 181 3.57 -11.12 16.77
C TYR A 181 4.23 -9.75 16.93
N SER A 182 4.50 -9.11 15.82
CA SER A 182 4.89 -7.71 15.74
C SER A 182 3.72 -6.84 15.29
N TYR A 183 3.75 -5.61 15.75
CA TYR A 183 2.68 -4.63 15.53
C TYR A 183 3.26 -3.27 15.18
N SER A 184 2.52 -2.50 14.40
CA SER A 184 2.78 -1.08 14.21
C SER A 184 1.51 -0.24 14.22
N VAL A 185 1.66 1.01 14.61
CA VAL A 185 0.71 2.11 14.39
C VAL A 185 1.46 3.21 13.67
N GLU A 186 1.05 3.53 12.46
CA GLU A 186 1.61 4.57 11.62
C GLU A 186 0.61 5.71 11.44
N ALA A 187 1.03 6.97 11.62
CA ALA A 187 0.21 8.16 11.52
C ALA A 187 0.98 9.29 10.80
N GLU A 188 1.43 9.02 9.55
CA GLU A 188 2.33 9.88 8.81
C GLU A 188 1.71 11.24 8.46
N ALA A 189 0.53 11.23 7.84
CA ALA A 189 -0.14 12.46 7.42
C ALA A 189 -0.66 13.31 8.58
N HIS A 190 -1.02 12.66 9.69
CA HIS A 190 -1.63 13.29 10.85
C HIS A 190 -1.01 12.77 12.15
N PRO A 191 0.23 13.18 12.47
CA PRO A 191 0.97 12.63 13.60
C PRO A 191 0.25 12.87 14.93
N LEU A 192 0.20 11.83 15.73
CA LEU A 192 -0.53 11.77 16.99
C LEU A 192 0.29 12.35 18.15
N THR A 193 -0.40 12.74 19.23
CA THR A 193 0.26 12.94 20.52
C THR A 193 0.74 11.59 21.06
N GLU A 194 1.73 11.61 21.96
CA GLU A 194 2.20 10.38 22.61
C GLU A 194 1.05 9.65 23.34
N GLN A 195 0.15 10.40 23.97
CA GLN A 195 -0.99 9.82 24.69
C GLN A 195 -1.98 9.11 23.75
N GLU A 196 -2.29 9.70 22.61
CA GLU A 196 -3.16 9.10 21.58
C GLU A 196 -2.51 7.84 21.02
N MET A 197 -1.22 7.89 20.67
CA MET A 197 -0.47 6.75 20.16
C MET A 197 -0.46 5.58 21.17
N LEU A 198 -0.16 5.85 22.43
CA LEU A 198 -0.13 4.82 23.47
C LEU A 198 -1.51 4.24 23.78
N ARG A 199 -2.60 5.00 23.58
CA ARG A 199 -3.97 4.49 23.70
C ARG A 199 -4.23 3.43 22.62
N LEU A 200 -3.84 3.68 21.37
CA LEU A 200 -3.95 2.69 20.28
C LEU A 200 -3.13 1.43 20.59
N VAL A 201 -1.88 1.59 21.02
CA VAL A 201 -1.00 0.46 21.42
C VAL A 201 -1.64 -0.43 22.48
N LYS A 202 -2.35 0.13 23.44
CA LYS A 202 -3.03 -0.66 24.49
C LYS A 202 -4.21 -1.46 23.98
N THR A 203 -4.88 -0.97 22.95
CA THR A 203 -6.09 -1.62 22.40
C THR A 203 -5.76 -2.70 21.41
N VAL A 204 -4.76 -2.48 20.55
CA VAL A 204 -4.39 -3.40 19.47
C VAL A 204 -3.71 -4.65 20.02
N ARG A 205 -4.22 -5.83 19.63
CA ARG A 205 -3.70 -7.13 20.06
C ARG A 205 -3.76 -8.17 18.96
#